data_ddc0def99ed877514593513cfbed498b
#
_entry.id   ddc0def99ed877514593513cfbed498b
#
_cell.length_a   1.000
_cell.length_b   1.000
_cell.length_c   1.000
_cell.angle_alpha   90.00
_cell.angle_beta   90.00
_cell.angle_gamma   90.00
#
_symmetry.space_group_name_H-M   'P 1'
#
loop_
_entity.id
_entity.type
_entity.pdbx_description
1 polymer ?
#
loop_
_entity_poly.entity_id
_entity_poly.type
_entity_poly.pdbx_seq_one_letter_code
_entity_poly.pdbx_strand_id
1 'polypeptide(L)'
;MQRRVTLPVQERRRSSRVKRFAISFTEEPRPVARNEQLIRQHKILQILEHSRYGYLLEEIRDDLVNQLGLTSLHVRTVRRDLEALQAAGVDVDSHESPRGRVWKMGTGARGMHKINASATELIALSLGRDLMLPLAGTPFWVGIESFWNKIKEELPDGIWDHYQKFRQVLHVSGVTPKSYKDQEGVLKTINRAIQQHRVVQISYQTLGQPKPKEREIEPYGVVLYQSSIYIVAAAREIEDLETRVRHWKLDRFKKAEALDAYFKPPKDFDLEQHLAQSIGIFASEKPQNFKIRISSFAAAWVREDPWHPEQKIESQEDGSVILTVKAANDLEIIPRVLALGAEAEVLSPASCRKAVAERVKRLAQIYQID
;
A
#
# COMPACT_ATOMS: atom_id res chain seq x y z
N MET A 1 49.96 -22.74 -43.80
CA MET A 1 49.44 -23.73 -44.79
C MET A 1 47.96 -23.69 -44.67
N GLN A 2 47.31 -22.84 -45.37
CA GLN A 2 46.65 -22.88 -46.66
C GLN A 2 45.95 -24.20 -46.96
N ARG A 3 44.59 -24.13 -47.01
CA ARG A 3 43.86 -24.38 -48.27
C ARG A 3 42.40 -23.93 -48.12
N ARG A 4 42.09 -22.89 -48.87
CA ARG A 4 40.71 -22.55 -49.36
C ARG A 4 40.30 -23.63 -50.38
N VAL A 5 39.00 -23.96 -50.39
CA VAL A 5 38.35 -24.49 -51.58
C VAL A 5 37.05 -23.72 -51.76
N THR A 6 37.00 -23.05 -52.89
CA THR A 6 35.88 -22.33 -53.50
C THR A 6 35.18 -23.19 -54.54
N LEU A 7 33.85 -22.94 -54.73
CA LEU A 7 33.05 -22.95 -55.94
C LEU A 7 32.18 -24.18 -56.24
N PRO A 8 31.13 -24.03 -57.10
CA PRO A 8 30.59 -22.87 -57.83
C PRO A 8 29.05 -22.70 -57.79
N VAL A 9 28.64 -21.50 -58.23
CA VAL A 9 27.31 -21.05 -58.63
C VAL A 9 26.76 -21.85 -59.84
N GLN A 10 25.50 -22.24 -59.78
CA GLN A 10 24.68 -22.46 -60.98
C GLN A 10 23.27 -21.91 -60.81
N GLU A 11 23.03 -20.86 -61.60
CA GLU A 11 21.68 -20.35 -61.91
C GLU A 11 20.86 -21.43 -62.64
N ARG A 12 19.67 -21.67 -62.16
CA ARG A 12 18.59 -22.15 -63.03
C ARG A 12 17.30 -21.43 -62.69
N ARG A 13 16.95 -20.49 -63.54
CA ARG A 13 15.59 -19.96 -63.69
C ARG A 13 14.65 -21.11 -63.99
N ARG A 14 13.61 -21.27 -63.15
CA ARG A 14 12.34 -21.89 -63.59
C ARG A 14 11.18 -21.11 -62.93
N SER A 15 10.48 -20.41 -63.80
CA SER A 15 9.15 -19.87 -63.60
C SER A 15 8.20 -20.97 -63.15
N SER A 16 7.59 -20.82 -61.98
CA SER A 16 6.38 -21.56 -61.65
C SER A 16 5.37 -20.62 -61.02
N ARG A 17 4.30 -20.43 -61.76
CA ARG A 17 3.05 -19.76 -61.38
C ARG A 17 2.60 -20.24 -60.00
N VAL A 18 2.72 -19.38 -58.97
CA VAL A 18 2.07 -19.60 -57.69
C VAL A 18 0.59 -19.23 -57.87
N LYS A 19 -0.25 -20.24 -57.98
CA LYS A 19 -1.70 -20.08 -57.81
C LYS A 19 -1.95 -19.62 -56.38
N ARG A 20 -2.42 -18.38 -56.21
CA ARG A 20 -3.00 -17.91 -54.95
C ARG A 20 -4.24 -18.71 -54.65
N PHE A 21 -4.16 -19.68 -53.78
CA PHE A 21 -5.32 -20.21 -53.07
C PHE A 21 -5.77 -19.15 -52.05
N ALA A 22 -6.81 -18.43 -52.37
CA ALA A 22 -7.59 -17.67 -51.41
C ALA A 22 -8.34 -18.69 -50.54
N ILE A 23 -7.79 -19.03 -49.37
CA ILE A 23 -8.56 -19.73 -48.36
C ILE A 23 -9.47 -18.70 -47.73
N SER A 24 -10.71 -18.70 -48.17
CA SER A 24 -11.83 -18.04 -47.50
C SER A 24 -12.09 -18.80 -46.21
N PHE A 25 -11.56 -18.28 -45.06
CA PHE A 25 -12.05 -18.69 -43.77
C PHE A 25 -13.40 -18.02 -43.51
N THR A 26 -14.45 -18.64 -44.01
CA THR A 26 -15.77 -18.49 -43.41
C THR A 26 -15.77 -19.41 -42.20
N GLU A 27 -15.32 -18.89 -41.05
CA GLU A 27 -15.62 -19.51 -39.75
C GLU A 27 -17.11 -19.34 -39.52
N GLU A 28 -17.87 -20.37 -39.83
CA GLU A 28 -19.18 -20.54 -39.21
C GLU A 28 -18.99 -20.68 -37.69
N PRO A 29 -19.74 -19.94 -36.88
CA PRO A 29 -19.66 -20.08 -35.44
C PRO A 29 -20.07 -21.49 -35.05
N ARG A 30 -19.12 -22.29 -34.56
CA ARG A 30 -19.41 -23.62 -34.03
C ARG A 30 -20.38 -23.45 -32.84
N PRO A 31 -21.49 -24.19 -32.79
CA PRO A 31 -22.39 -24.09 -31.64
C PRO A 31 -21.73 -24.71 -30.42
N VAL A 32 -21.32 -23.87 -29.48
CA VAL A 32 -20.93 -24.26 -28.12
C VAL A 32 -22.23 -24.53 -27.33
N ALA A 33 -23.03 -25.50 -27.79
CA ALA A 33 -24.43 -25.63 -27.42
C ALA A 33 -24.70 -26.33 -26.07
N ARG A 34 -23.70 -26.80 -25.30
CA ARG A 34 -23.98 -27.55 -24.05
C ARG A 34 -23.68 -26.81 -22.76
N ASN A 35 -22.86 -25.73 -22.76
CA ASN A 35 -22.48 -25.00 -21.53
C ASN A 35 -22.79 -23.51 -21.60
N GLU A 36 -23.37 -23.01 -22.66
CA GLU A 36 -23.63 -21.57 -22.88
C GLU A 36 -24.52 -20.97 -21.77
N GLN A 37 -25.56 -21.69 -21.37
CA GLN A 37 -26.44 -21.28 -20.29
C GLN A 37 -25.68 -21.23 -18.95
N LEU A 38 -24.85 -22.23 -18.64
CA LEU A 38 -24.06 -22.27 -17.41
C LEU A 38 -23.05 -21.14 -17.36
N ILE A 39 -22.34 -20.91 -18.46
CA ILE A 39 -21.39 -19.79 -18.59
C ILE A 39 -22.11 -18.46 -18.38
N ARG A 40 -23.27 -18.29 -19.02
CA ARG A 40 -24.09 -17.08 -18.90
C ARG A 40 -24.61 -16.88 -17.47
N GLN A 41 -25.13 -17.93 -16.82
CA GLN A 41 -25.59 -17.90 -15.44
C GLN A 41 -24.46 -17.56 -14.45
N HIS A 42 -23.29 -18.15 -14.62
CA HIS A 42 -22.12 -17.82 -13.82
C HIS A 42 -21.73 -16.35 -13.98
N LYS A 43 -21.78 -15.84 -15.23
CA LYS A 43 -21.45 -14.44 -15.52
C LYS A 43 -22.49 -13.46 -14.94
N ILE A 44 -23.77 -13.83 -14.97
CA ILE A 44 -24.84 -13.07 -14.32
C ILE A 44 -24.54 -12.90 -12.84
N LEU A 45 -24.16 -13.97 -12.13
CA LEU A 45 -23.81 -13.89 -10.71
C LEU A 45 -22.66 -12.92 -10.49
N GLN A 46 -21.59 -13.00 -11.30
CA GLN A 46 -20.46 -12.06 -11.21
C GLN A 46 -20.90 -10.60 -11.42
N ILE A 47 -21.80 -10.32 -12.37
CA ILE A 47 -22.33 -8.97 -12.61
C ILE A 47 -23.11 -8.49 -11.38
N LEU A 48 -24.03 -9.31 -10.87
CA LEU A 48 -24.85 -8.93 -9.70
C LEU A 48 -24.05 -8.66 -8.43
N GLU A 49 -22.90 -9.33 -8.27
CA GLU A 49 -21.97 -9.15 -7.16
C GLU A 49 -21.38 -7.74 -7.08
N HIS A 50 -21.17 -7.09 -8.22
CA HIS A 50 -20.51 -5.78 -8.29
C HIS A 50 -21.38 -4.59 -7.90
N SER A 51 -22.70 -4.78 -7.71
CA SER A 51 -23.59 -3.68 -7.34
C SER A 51 -24.39 -3.91 -6.06
N ARG A 52 -24.35 -2.92 -5.19
CA ARG A 52 -25.23 -2.86 -4.00
C ARG A 52 -26.68 -2.53 -4.34
N TYR A 53 -26.88 -1.83 -5.44
CA TYR A 53 -28.19 -1.28 -5.82
C TYR A 53 -28.94 -2.16 -6.82
N GLY A 54 -28.25 -3.18 -7.38
CA GLY A 54 -28.76 -4.07 -8.40
C GLY A 54 -28.69 -3.48 -9.80
N TYR A 55 -29.09 -4.29 -10.78
CA TYR A 55 -29.08 -3.99 -12.20
C TYR A 55 -30.45 -4.21 -12.83
N LEU A 56 -30.77 -3.41 -13.85
CA LEU A 56 -31.89 -3.68 -14.75
C LEU A 56 -31.58 -4.87 -15.66
N LEU A 57 -32.60 -5.54 -16.18
CA LEU A 57 -32.39 -6.66 -17.11
C LEU A 57 -31.62 -6.26 -18.36
N GLU A 58 -31.85 -5.05 -18.85
CA GLU A 58 -31.15 -4.47 -19.99
C GLU A 58 -29.67 -4.25 -19.69
N GLU A 59 -29.34 -3.72 -18.51
CA GLU A 59 -27.96 -3.51 -18.05
C GLU A 59 -27.20 -4.85 -17.98
N ILE A 60 -27.83 -5.88 -17.38
CA ILE A 60 -27.26 -7.23 -17.30
C ILE A 60 -27.04 -7.81 -18.70
N ARG A 61 -28.01 -7.64 -19.62
CA ARG A 61 -27.90 -8.11 -21.00
C ARG A 61 -26.70 -7.46 -21.69
N ASP A 62 -26.56 -6.14 -21.59
CA ASP A 62 -25.52 -5.39 -22.28
C ASP A 62 -24.13 -5.77 -21.75
N ASP A 63 -23.99 -5.95 -20.45
CA ASP A 63 -22.77 -6.45 -19.83
C ASP A 63 -22.43 -7.87 -20.28
N LEU A 64 -23.42 -8.77 -20.39
CA LEU A 64 -23.21 -10.12 -20.89
C LEU A 64 -22.77 -10.14 -22.35
N VAL A 65 -23.41 -9.33 -23.21
CA VAL A 65 -23.03 -9.18 -24.61
C VAL A 65 -21.59 -8.72 -24.74
N ASN A 66 -21.21 -7.69 -23.97
CA ASN A 66 -19.85 -7.13 -24.01
C ASN A 66 -18.80 -8.12 -23.49
N GLN A 67 -19.08 -8.80 -22.36
CA GLN A 67 -18.10 -9.65 -21.69
C GLN A 67 -17.95 -11.05 -22.31
N LEU A 68 -19.01 -11.58 -22.93
CA LEU A 68 -19.00 -12.88 -23.57
C LEU A 68 -18.83 -12.80 -25.10
N GLY A 69 -18.76 -11.59 -25.68
CA GLY A 69 -18.64 -11.39 -27.13
C GLY A 69 -19.82 -11.92 -27.91
N LEU A 70 -21.03 -11.88 -27.35
CA LEU A 70 -22.24 -12.40 -27.99
C LEU A 70 -22.72 -11.42 -29.07
N THR A 71 -23.18 -11.93 -30.22
CA THR A 71 -23.71 -11.09 -31.29
C THR A 71 -25.09 -10.55 -30.98
N SER A 72 -25.89 -11.30 -30.20
CA SER A 72 -27.20 -10.87 -29.70
C SER A 72 -27.62 -11.70 -28.50
N LEU A 73 -28.30 -11.06 -27.55
CA LEU A 73 -28.93 -11.71 -26.41
C LEU A 73 -30.26 -11.03 -26.07
N HIS A 74 -31.35 -11.80 -25.99
CA HIS A 74 -32.65 -11.23 -25.60
C HIS A 74 -32.78 -11.08 -24.11
N VAL A 75 -33.35 -9.96 -23.65
CA VAL A 75 -33.66 -9.69 -22.23
C VAL A 75 -34.48 -10.82 -21.61
N ARG A 76 -35.41 -11.42 -22.38
CA ARG A 76 -36.20 -12.59 -21.94
C ARG A 76 -35.31 -13.78 -21.54
N THR A 77 -34.19 -13.99 -22.23
CA THR A 77 -33.20 -15.05 -21.90
C THR A 77 -32.53 -14.78 -20.58
N VAL A 78 -32.11 -13.53 -20.35
CA VAL A 78 -31.51 -13.10 -19.08
C VAL A 78 -32.46 -13.28 -17.91
N ARG A 79 -33.74 -12.89 -18.08
CA ARG A 79 -34.77 -13.11 -17.08
C ARG A 79 -34.93 -14.59 -16.74
N ARG A 80 -35.01 -15.45 -17.75
CA ARG A 80 -35.14 -16.90 -17.58
C ARG A 80 -33.95 -17.52 -16.85
N ASP A 81 -32.74 -17.02 -17.11
CA ASP A 81 -31.54 -17.45 -16.40
C ASP A 81 -31.54 -17.03 -14.93
N LEU A 82 -32.01 -15.80 -14.62
CA LEU A 82 -32.17 -15.32 -13.24
C LEU A 82 -33.25 -16.10 -12.48
N GLU A 83 -34.39 -16.39 -13.11
CA GLU A 83 -35.45 -17.23 -12.55
C GLU A 83 -34.96 -18.67 -12.29
N ALA A 84 -34.14 -19.21 -13.20
CA ALA A 84 -33.54 -20.52 -13.03
C ALA A 84 -32.52 -20.55 -11.88
N LEU A 85 -31.74 -19.50 -11.68
CA LEU A 85 -30.85 -19.34 -10.53
C LEU A 85 -31.63 -19.29 -9.22
N GLN A 86 -32.73 -18.54 -9.16
CA GLN A 86 -33.62 -18.50 -7.99
C GLN A 86 -34.22 -19.88 -7.70
N ALA A 87 -34.72 -20.58 -8.73
CA ALA A 87 -35.24 -21.94 -8.61
C ALA A 87 -34.18 -22.96 -8.17
N ALA A 88 -32.92 -22.73 -8.50
CA ALA A 88 -31.79 -23.53 -8.03
C ALA A 88 -31.35 -23.20 -6.59
N GLY A 89 -32.04 -22.26 -5.91
CA GLY A 89 -31.73 -21.89 -4.52
C GLY A 89 -30.65 -20.82 -4.39
N VAL A 90 -30.22 -20.20 -5.49
CA VAL A 90 -29.29 -19.08 -5.43
C VAL A 90 -30.06 -17.83 -4.92
N ASP A 91 -29.48 -17.16 -3.90
CA ASP A 91 -30.10 -15.99 -3.27
C ASP A 91 -29.97 -14.75 -4.20
N VAL A 92 -30.87 -14.69 -5.19
CA VAL A 92 -31.01 -13.58 -6.12
C VAL A 92 -32.38 -12.96 -5.92
N ASP A 93 -32.40 -11.69 -5.56
CA ASP A 93 -33.63 -10.94 -5.30
C ASP A 93 -33.95 -9.96 -6.41
N SER A 94 -35.26 -9.68 -6.58
CA SER A 94 -35.71 -8.57 -7.41
C SER A 94 -36.63 -7.64 -6.65
N HIS A 95 -36.51 -6.34 -6.87
CA HIS A 95 -37.40 -5.33 -6.28
C HIS A 95 -37.72 -4.20 -7.27
N GLU A 96 -38.86 -3.56 -7.07
CA GLU A 96 -39.20 -2.39 -7.86
C GLU A 96 -38.39 -1.18 -7.39
N SER A 97 -37.85 -0.41 -8.33
CA SER A 97 -37.15 0.84 -8.10
C SER A 97 -37.70 1.93 -9.01
N PRO A 98 -37.36 3.22 -8.78
CA PRO A 98 -37.77 4.32 -9.68
C PRO A 98 -37.31 4.14 -11.12
N ARG A 99 -36.25 3.31 -11.36
CA ARG A 99 -35.73 2.97 -12.69
C ARG A 99 -36.38 1.76 -13.32
N GLY A 100 -37.27 1.06 -12.60
CA GLY A 100 -37.86 -0.21 -12.98
C GLY A 100 -37.43 -1.36 -12.07
N ARG A 101 -37.74 -2.59 -12.49
CA ARG A 101 -37.41 -3.80 -11.71
C ARG A 101 -35.91 -4.10 -11.79
N VAL A 102 -35.23 -4.00 -10.65
CA VAL A 102 -33.82 -4.31 -10.51
C VAL A 102 -33.57 -5.67 -9.86
N TRP A 103 -32.52 -6.34 -10.29
CA TRP A 103 -32.05 -7.62 -9.77
C TRP A 103 -30.75 -7.43 -9.01
N LYS A 104 -30.62 -8.07 -7.87
CA LYS A 104 -29.42 -8.00 -7.02
C LYS A 104 -29.16 -9.32 -6.31
N MET A 105 -27.95 -9.52 -5.83
CA MET A 105 -27.67 -10.61 -4.89
C MET A 105 -28.38 -10.34 -3.56
N GLY A 106 -29.06 -11.33 -3.02
CA GLY A 106 -29.67 -11.29 -1.71
C GLY A 106 -28.64 -11.16 -0.59
N THR A 107 -29.11 -10.83 0.60
CA THR A 107 -28.22 -10.58 1.76
C THR A 107 -27.54 -11.85 2.28
N GLY A 108 -28.11 -13.03 2.05
CA GLY A 108 -27.55 -14.33 2.42
C GLY A 108 -26.46 -14.81 1.48
N ALA A 109 -26.55 -14.46 0.19
CA ALA A 109 -25.56 -14.89 -0.83
C ALA A 109 -24.26 -14.10 -0.80
N ARG A 110 -24.21 -12.95 -0.13
CA ARG A 110 -22.99 -12.12 0.01
C ARG A 110 -21.86 -12.79 0.79
N GLY A 111 -22.08 -13.97 1.36
CA GLY A 111 -21.06 -14.79 2.02
C GLY A 111 -20.50 -15.92 1.17
N MET A 112 -20.97 -16.10 -0.07
CA MET A 112 -20.55 -17.19 -0.96
C MET A 112 -19.45 -16.80 -1.95
N HIS A 113 -18.75 -15.71 -1.73
CA HIS A 113 -17.59 -15.35 -2.56
C HIS A 113 -16.44 -16.30 -2.25
N LYS A 114 -16.22 -17.29 -3.12
CA LYS A 114 -14.95 -18.01 -3.11
C LYS A 114 -13.85 -17.04 -3.49
N ILE A 115 -12.94 -16.78 -2.59
CA ILE A 115 -11.74 -16.03 -2.89
C ILE A 115 -10.86 -16.93 -3.76
N ASN A 116 -10.87 -16.71 -5.07
CA ASN A 116 -9.94 -17.37 -5.96
C ASN A 116 -8.60 -16.63 -5.89
N ALA A 117 -7.65 -17.19 -5.17
CA ALA A 117 -6.30 -16.66 -5.11
C ALA A 117 -5.32 -17.67 -5.70
N SER A 118 -4.44 -17.20 -6.56
CA SER A 118 -3.29 -17.96 -7.04
C SER A 118 -2.23 -18.08 -5.94
N ALA A 119 -1.33 -19.04 -6.07
CA ALA A 119 -0.22 -19.21 -5.14
C ALA A 119 0.63 -17.93 -5.02
N THR A 120 0.87 -17.22 -6.13
CA THR A 120 1.63 -15.95 -6.15
C THR A 120 0.91 -14.85 -5.37
N GLU A 121 -0.40 -14.71 -5.53
CA GLU A 121 -1.19 -13.72 -4.78
C GLU A 121 -1.21 -14.03 -3.29
N LEU A 122 -1.31 -15.31 -2.92
CA LEU A 122 -1.23 -15.74 -1.54
C LEU A 122 0.13 -15.42 -0.92
N ILE A 123 1.23 -15.65 -1.65
CA ILE A 123 2.58 -15.32 -1.22
C ILE A 123 2.70 -13.79 -1.03
N ALA A 124 2.28 -13.00 -2.00
CA ALA A 124 2.30 -11.54 -1.92
C ALA A 124 1.50 -11.01 -0.73
N LEU A 125 0.30 -11.56 -0.50
CA LEU A 125 -0.54 -11.21 0.64
C LEU A 125 0.13 -11.57 1.98
N SER A 126 0.77 -12.76 2.05
CA SER A 126 1.48 -13.18 3.26
C SER A 126 2.67 -12.30 3.59
N LEU A 127 3.42 -11.85 2.56
CA LEU A 127 4.50 -10.88 2.73
C LEU A 127 3.97 -9.53 3.23
N GLY A 128 2.88 -9.04 2.61
CA GLY A 128 2.22 -7.81 3.07
C GLY A 128 1.75 -7.92 4.53
N ARG A 129 1.17 -9.06 4.92
CA ARG A 129 0.79 -9.34 6.30
C ARG A 129 2.01 -9.30 7.25
N ASP A 130 3.11 -9.94 6.89
CA ASP A 130 4.32 -9.96 7.72
C ASP A 130 4.92 -8.54 7.87
N LEU A 131 4.91 -7.73 6.81
CA LEU A 131 5.32 -6.31 6.85
C LEU A 131 4.40 -5.47 7.76
N MET A 132 3.14 -5.84 7.91
CA MET A 132 2.17 -5.18 8.79
C MET A 132 2.20 -5.70 10.23
N LEU A 133 3.10 -6.61 10.58
CA LEU A 133 3.26 -7.11 11.96
C LEU A 133 3.40 -6.00 13.03
N PRO A 134 4.01 -4.84 12.76
CA PRO A 134 4.02 -3.71 13.71
C PRO A 134 2.63 -3.18 14.09
N LEU A 135 1.58 -3.53 13.35
CA LEU A 135 0.19 -3.17 13.67
C LEU A 135 -0.49 -4.17 14.62
N ALA A 136 0.22 -5.19 15.10
CA ALA A 136 -0.34 -6.20 16.00
C ALA A 136 -1.01 -5.55 17.22
N GLY A 137 -2.20 -6.04 17.58
CA GLY A 137 -3.03 -5.47 18.64
C GLY A 137 -3.87 -4.24 18.25
N THR A 138 -3.85 -3.85 16.98
CA THR A 138 -4.75 -2.80 16.47
C THR A 138 -5.98 -3.41 15.76
N PRO A 139 -7.07 -2.65 15.57
CA PRO A 139 -8.20 -3.08 14.76
C PRO A 139 -7.82 -3.40 13.30
N PHE A 140 -6.80 -2.73 12.75
CA PHE A 140 -6.27 -3.00 11.42
C PHE A 140 -5.69 -4.42 11.33
N TRP A 141 -4.90 -4.81 12.32
CA TRP A 141 -4.33 -6.15 12.41
C TRP A 141 -5.41 -7.23 12.54
N VAL A 142 -6.44 -7.00 13.36
CA VAL A 142 -7.58 -7.91 13.50
C VAL A 142 -8.27 -8.11 12.15
N GLY A 143 -8.42 -7.06 11.35
CA GLY A 143 -8.98 -7.14 9.99
C GLY A 143 -8.12 -7.99 9.06
N ILE A 144 -6.79 -7.80 9.08
CA ILE A 144 -5.82 -8.59 8.29
C ILE A 144 -5.87 -10.06 8.68
N GLU A 145 -5.84 -10.39 9.97
CA GLU A 145 -5.92 -11.77 10.47
C GLU A 145 -7.26 -12.42 10.12
N SER A 146 -8.37 -11.70 10.26
CA SER A 146 -9.68 -12.20 9.88
C SER A 146 -9.75 -12.53 8.38
N PHE A 147 -9.22 -11.65 7.53
CA PHE A 147 -9.18 -11.87 6.09
C PHE A 147 -8.25 -13.04 5.72
N TRP A 148 -7.08 -13.11 6.34
CA TRP A 148 -6.13 -14.21 6.17
C TRP A 148 -6.74 -15.58 6.51
N ASN A 149 -7.48 -15.66 7.62
CA ASN A 149 -8.13 -16.89 8.04
C ASN A 149 -9.23 -17.33 7.07
N LYS A 150 -10.03 -16.38 6.54
CA LYS A 150 -11.03 -16.69 5.50
C LYS A 150 -10.38 -17.25 4.23
N ILE A 151 -9.28 -16.64 3.77
CA ILE A 151 -8.55 -17.16 2.62
C ILE A 151 -8.05 -18.56 2.89
N LYS A 152 -7.45 -18.80 4.06
CA LYS A 152 -6.91 -20.10 4.45
C LYS A 152 -7.97 -21.21 4.47
N GLU A 153 -9.19 -20.89 4.88
CA GLU A 153 -10.31 -21.83 4.94
C GLU A 153 -10.89 -22.18 3.55
N GLU A 154 -10.77 -21.26 2.58
CA GLU A 154 -11.38 -21.43 1.26
C GLU A 154 -10.42 -21.92 0.17
N LEU A 155 -9.10 -21.90 0.43
CA LEU A 155 -8.10 -22.28 -0.56
C LEU A 155 -8.01 -23.80 -0.75
N PRO A 156 -7.87 -24.28 -2.01
CA PRO A 156 -7.55 -25.66 -2.29
C PRO A 156 -6.21 -26.09 -1.70
N ASP A 157 -6.13 -27.34 -1.20
CA ASP A 157 -4.93 -27.90 -0.56
C ASP A 157 -3.67 -27.76 -1.44
N GLY A 158 -3.79 -27.97 -2.75
CA GLY A 158 -2.64 -27.83 -3.67
C GLY A 158 -2.04 -26.43 -3.75
N ILE A 159 -2.84 -25.37 -3.60
CA ILE A 159 -2.35 -23.98 -3.54
C ILE A 159 -1.70 -23.74 -2.19
N TRP A 160 -2.30 -24.27 -1.13
CA TRP A 160 -1.76 -24.15 0.23
C TRP A 160 -0.42 -24.85 0.39
N ASP A 161 -0.26 -26.07 -0.16
CA ASP A 161 1.00 -26.81 -0.15
C ASP A 161 2.11 -26.06 -0.92
N HIS A 162 1.78 -25.48 -2.07
CA HIS A 162 2.72 -24.67 -2.83
C HIS A 162 3.15 -23.42 -2.05
N TYR A 163 2.22 -22.73 -1.43
CA TYR A 163 2.49 -21.60 -0.55
C TYR A 163 3.42 -22.00 0.61
N GLN A 164 3.16 -23.11 1.28
CA GLN A 164 3.95 -23.60 2.40
C GLN A 164 5.41 -23.86 2.00
N LYS A 165 5.64 -24.51 0.85
CA LYS A 165 6.97 -24.74 0.30
C LYS A 165 7.72 -23.43 0.04
N PHE A 166 7.01 -22.45 -0.54
CA PHE A 166 7.63 -21.14 -0.83
C PHE A 166 7.96 -20.36 0.45
N ARG A 167 7.12 -20.45 1.47
CA ARG A 167 7.34 -19.81 2.78
C ARG A 167 8.59 -20.27 3.51
N GLN A 168 9.07 -21.48 3.22
CA GLN A 168 10.31 -21.99 3.81
C GLN A 168 11.56 -21.28 3.30
N VAL A 169 11.51 -20.69 2.10
CA VAL A 169 12.64 -20.02 1.46
C VAL A 169 12.50 -18.50 1.42
N LEU A 170 11.34 -17.94 1.77
CA LEU A 170 11.09 -16.51 1.79
C LEU A 170 10.80 -16.02 3.20
N HIS A 171 11.61 -15.11 3.69
CA HIS A 171 11.51 -14.57 5.04
C HIS A 171 11.55 -13.04 5.03
N VAL A 172 10.64 -12.40 5.78
CA VAL A 172 10.66 -10.95 6.01
C VAL A 172 11.50 -10.69 7.26
N SER A 173 12.57 -9.94 7.10
CA SER A 173 13.46 -9.54 8.19
C SER A 173 13.41 -8.03 8.41
N GLY A 174 13.88 -7.55 9.56
CA GLY A 174 13.92 -6.13 9.88
C GLY A 174 12.61 -5.53 10.39
N VAL A 175 11.53 -6.32 10.44
CA VAL A 175 10.26 -5.88 11.01
C VAL A 175 10.19 -6.31 12.48
N THR A 176 10.24 -5.34 13.38
CA THR A 176 10.13 -5.63 14.81
C THR A 176 8.67 -5.72 15.22
N PRO A 177 8.21 -6.87 15.74
CA PRO A 177 6.84 -6.99 16.22
C PRO A 177 6.63 -6.05 17.41
N LYS A 178 5.52 -5.33 17.38
CA LYS A 178 5.02 -4.53 18.51
C LYS A 178 3.61 -5.01 18.86
N SER A 179 3.16 -4.71 20.06
CA SER A 179 1.78 -4.94 20.45
C SER A 179 1.18 -3.63 20.95
N TYR A 180 0.07 -3.25 20.31
CA TYR A 180 -0.72 -2.07 20.70
C TYR A 180 -2.00 -2.43 21.44
N LYS A 181 -2.05 -3.62 22.08
CA LYS A 181 -3.24 -4.07 22.84
C LYS A 181 -3.64 -3.05 23.91
N ASP A 182 -2.68 -2.50 24.65
CA ASP A 182 -2.95 -1.53 25.69
C ASP A 182 -3.37 -0.16 25.14
N GLN A 183 -3.07 0.14 23.89
CA GLN A 183 -3.44 1.37 23.20
C GLN A 183 -4.64 1.22 22.25
N GLU A 184 -5.29 0.07 22.20
CA GLU A 184 -6.41 -0.18 21.31
C GLU A 184 -7.55 0.83 21.53
N GLY A 185 -7.90 1.10 22.77
CA GLY A 185 -8.92 2.09 23.15
C GLY A 185 -8.54 3.50 22.72
N VAL A 186 -7.27 3.87 22.91
CA VAL A 186 -6.72 5.16 22.47
C VAL A 186 -6.84 5.30 20.96
N LEU A 187 -6.40 4.29 20.20
CA LEU A 187 -6.43 4.33 18.75
C LEU A 187 -7.87 4.39 18.20
N LYS A 188 -8.81 3.63 18.79
CA LYS A 188 -10.24 3.71 18.44
C LYS A 188 -10.81 5.11 18.67
N THR A 189 -10.49 5.72 19.81
CA THR A 189 -10.93 7.09 20.15
C THR A 189 -10.38 8.10 19.15
N ILE A 190 -9.07 8.03 18.85
CA ILE A 190 -8.42 8.93 17.89
C ILE A 190 -9.02 8.77 16.49
N ASN A 191 -9.17 7.54 15.98
CA ASN A 191 -9.74 7.30 14.65
C ASN A 191 -11.17 7.85 14.52
N ARG A 192 -11.99 7.67 15.56
CA ARG A 192 -13.34 8.25 15.60
C ARG A 192 -13.30 9.78 15.62
N ALA A 193 -12.38 10.35 16.41
CA ALA A 193 -12.22 11.80 16.52
C ALA A 193 -11.75 12.44 15.21
N ILE A 194 -10.85 11.79 14.45
CA ILE A 194 -10.45 12.23 13.10
C ILE A 194 -11.67 12.30 12.18
N GLN A 195 -12.48 11.23 12.15
CA GLN A 195 -13.67 11.18 11.28
C GLN A 195 -14.74 12.22 11.64
N GLN A 196 -14.88 12.53 12.94
CA GLN A 196 -15.88 13.45 13.47
C GLN A 196 -15.35 14.87 13.67
N HIS A 197 -14.07 15.14 13.40
CA HIS A 197 -13.38 16.40 13.68
C HIS A 197 -13.53 16.85 15.13
N ARG A 198 -13.41 15.92 16.08
CA ARG A 198 -13.51 16.19 17.51
C ARG A 198 -12.16 16.41 18.14
N VAL A 199 -12.09 17.37 19.05
CA VAL A 199 -10.92 17.59 19.91
C VAL A 199 -10.77 16.41 20.86
N VAL A 200 -9.53 16.01 21.13
CA VAL A 200 -9.22 14.91 22.03
C VAL A 200 -8.33 15.40 23.16
N GLN A 201 -8.76 15.15 24.38
CA GLN A 201 -7.90 15.27 25.56
C GLN A 201 -7.05 14.00 25.66
N ILE A 202 -5.74 14.19 25.79
CA ILE A 202 -4.79 13.09 25.88
C ILE A 202 -3.92 13.21 27.13
N SER A 203 -3.58 12.08 27.74
CA SER A 203 -2.50 11.98 28.73
C SER A 203 -1.28 11.42 28.04
N TYR A 204 -0.22 12.22 27.88
CA TYR A 204 0.93 11.92 27.03
C TYR A 204 2.26 11.98 27.76
N GLN A 205 3.04 10.88 27.68
CA GLN A 205 4.36 10.76 28.29
C GLN A 205 5.44 11.27 27.35
N THR A 206 5.93 12.49 27.58
CA THR A 206 7.08 13.03 26.83
C THR A 206 8.38 12.38 27.33
N LEU A 207 9.32 12.09 26.42
CA LEU A 207 10.65 11.58 26.79
C LEU A 207 11.37 12.59 27.69
N GLY A 208 12.03 12.08 28.76
CA GLY A 208 12.75 12.90 29.70
C GLY A 208 11.87 13.63 30.75
N GLN A 209 10.54 13.49 30.66
CA GLN A 209 9.63 14.03 31.66
C GLN A 209 9.22 12.92 32.65
N PRO A 210 9.18 13.20 33.97
CA PRO A 210 8.90 12.17 34.98
C PRO A 210 7.42 11.71 34.97
N LYS A 211 6.51 12.58 34.56
CA LYS A 211 5.06 12.32 34.56
C LYS A 211 4.42 12.65 33.21
N PRO A 212 3.34 11.94 32.81
CA PRO A 212 2.56 12.32 31.66
C PRO A 212 1.91 13.70 31.88
N LYS A 213 1.67 14.41 30.76
CA LYS A 213 0.97 15.70 30.77
C LYS A 213 -0.35 15.56 30.02
N GLU A 214 -1.38 16.22 30.58
CA GLU A 214 -2.66 16.37 29.90
C GLU A 214 -2.54 17.45 28.80
N ARG A 215 -3.11 17.17 27.63
CA ARG A 215 -3.08 18.06 26.47
C ARG A 215 -4.35 17.90 25.67
N GLU A 216 -4.75 18.96 24.99
CA GLU A 216 -5.79 18.89 23.96
C GLU A 216 -5.17 18.90 22.58
N ILE A 217 -5.59 17.95 21.75
CA ILE A 217 -5.12 17.84 20.38
C ILE A 217 -6.29 17.79 19.38
N GLU A 218 -6.02 18.28 18.17
CA GLU A 218 -6.89 18.19 17.00
C GLU A 218 -6.28 17.14 16.05
N PRO A 219 -6.76 15.89 16.06
CA PRO A 219 -6.13 14.82 15.30
C PRO A 219 -6.50 14.90 13.80
N TYR A 220 -5.49 14.88 12.93
CA TYR A 220 -5.63 14.96 11.48
C TYR A 220 -5.43 13.62 10.78
N GLY A 221 -4.55 12.74 11.30
CA GLY A 221 -4.27 11.47 10.67
C GLY A 221 -3.44 10.51 11.51
N VAL A 222 -3.33 9.27 11.01
CA VAL A 222 -2.54 8.20 11.61
C VAL A 222 -1.49 7.76 10.61
N VAL A 223 -0.24 7.64 11.04
CA VAL A 223 0.91 7.30 10.22
C VAL A 223 1.66 6.12 10.82
N LEU A 224 1.94 5.11 10.01
CA LEU A 224 2.87 4.04 10.35
C LEU A 224 4.27 4.39 9.81
N TYR A 225 5.23 4.56 10.71
CA TYR A 225 6.60 4.86 10.36
C TYR A 225 7.58 4.04 11.20
N GLN A 226 8.52 3.33 10.54
CA GLN A 226 9.54 2.50 11.19
C GLN A 226 8.97 1.63 12.32
N SER A 227 7.98 0.82 12.01
CA SER A 227 7.32 -0.09 12.97
C SER A 227 6.64 0.62 14.16
N SER A 228 6.35 1.91 14.06
CA SER A 228 5.63 2.68 15.09
C SER A 228 4.47 3.47 14.52
N ILE A 229 3.37 3.52 15.28
CA ILE A 229 2.20 4.34 14.93
C ILE A 229 2.38 5.73 15.52
N TYR A 230 2.12 6.74 14.70
CA TYR A 230 2.11 8.14 15.09
C TYR A 230 0.76 8.77 14.75
N ILE A 231 0.32 9.67 15.61
CA ILE A 231 -0.84 10.51 15.38
C ILE A 231 -0.33 11.88 14.94
N VAL A 232 -0.75 12.34 13.79
CA VAL A 232 -0.51 13.71 13.33
C VAL A 232 -1.63 14.56 13.87
N ALA A 233 -1.32 15.52 14.72
CA ALA A 233 -2.31 16.35 15.39
C ALA A 233 -1.76 17.71 15.77
N ALA A 234 -2.59 18.75 15.72
CA ALA A 234 -2.27 20.04 16.28
C ALA A 234 -2.44 20.05 17.80
N ALA A 235 -1.48 20.63 18.51
CA ALA A 235 -1.56 20.87 19.95
C ALA A 235 -2.26 22.22 20.18
N ARG A 236 -3.41 22.23 20.87
CA ARG A 236 -4.20 23.46 21.08
C ARG A 236 -3.55 24.49 21.98
N GLU A 237 -2.64 24.05 22.86
CA GLU A 237 -1.86 24.95 23.72
C GLU A 237 -0.78 25.75 22.96
N ILE A 238 -0.56 25.46 21.68
CA ILE A 238 0.43 26.15 20.86
C ILE A 238 -0.28 27.09 19.90
N GLU A 239 -0.03 28.39 20.06
CA GLU A 239 -0.67 29.43 19.25
C GLU A 239 -0.06 29.53 17.84
N ASP A 240 1.24 29.27 17.73
CA ASP A 240 1.95 29.31 16.46
C ASP A 240 1.48 28.18 15.53
N LEU A 241 0.82 28.55 14.45
CA LEU A 241 0.25 27.63 13.47
C LEU A 241 1.33 26.76 12.80
N GLU A 242 2.55 27.27 12.64
CA GLU A 242 3.66 26.55 11.99
C GLU A 242 4.18 25.39 12.86
N THR A 243 4.18 25.54 14.19
CA THR A 243 4.76 24.57 15.12
C THR A 243 3.73 23.75 15.88
N ARG A 244 2.43 24.06 15.77
CA ARG A 244 1.37 23.37 16.53
C ARG A 244 1.11 21.96 16.04
N VAL A 245 1.32 21.65 14.75
CA VAL A 245 1.15 20.30 14.18
C VAL A 245 2.34 19.45 14.56
N ARG A 246 2.10 18.37 15.28
CA ARG A 246 3.11 17.46 15.82
C ARG A 246 2.79 16.02 15.54
N HIS A 247 3.82 15.19 15.58
CA HIS A 247 3.71 13.75 15.45
C HIS A 247 3.81 13.11 16.85
N TRP A 248 2.68 12.57 17.28
CA TRP A 248 2.53 12.00 18.61
C TRP A 248 2.66 10.49 18.54
N LYS A 249 3.71 9.92 19.11
CA LYS A 249 3.95 8.48 19.08
C LYS A 249 2.91 7.76 19.94
N LEU A 250 2.18 6.79 19.37
CA LEU A 250 1.10 6.07 20.05
C LEU A 250 1.55 5.35 21.31
N ASP A 251 2.77 4.80 21.32
CA ASP A 251 3.38 4.14 22.49
C ASP A 251 3.39 5.02 23.77
N ARG A 252 3.31 6.33 23.62
CA ARG A 252 3.41 7.30 24.71
C ARG A 252 2.08 7.82 25.22
N PHE A 253 0.98 7.42 24.59
CA PHE A 253 -0.35 7.75 25.09
C PHE A 253 -0.69 6.86 26.30
N LYS A 254 -1.19 7.49 27.36
CA LYS A 254 -1.71 6.81 28.56
C LYS A 254 -3.24 6.78 28.53
N LYS A 255 -3.86 7.84 28.01
CA LYS A 255 -5.31 7.98 27.90
C LYS A 255 -5.63 8.88 26.71
N ALA A 256 -6.79 8.68 26.09
CA ALA A 256 -7.40 9.57 25.11
C ALA A 256 -8.91 9.61 25.32
N GLU A 257 -9.50 10.81 25.34
CA GLU A 257 -10.93 11.04 25.53
C GLU A 257 -11.41 12.11 24.54
N ALA A 258 -12.39 11.79 23.72
CA ALA A 258 -12.94 12.73 22.78
C ALA A 258 -13.86 13.74 23.50
N LEU A 259 -13.52 15.01 23.42
CA LEU A 259 -14.29 16.10 24.02
C LEU A 259 -15.52 16.44 23.17
N ASP A 260 -16.48 17.11 23.78
CA ASP A 260 -17.62 17.70 23.06
C ASP A 260 -17.27 19.07 22.45
N ALA A 261 -16.10 19.11 21.80
CA ALA A 261 -15.57 20.25 21.10
C ALA A 261 -15.12 19.82 19.71
N TYR A 262 -15.39 20.64 18.71
CA TYR A 262 -15.10 20.36 17.32
C TYR A 262 -14.05 21.32 16.77
N PHE A 263 -13.25 20.86 15.82
CA PHE A 263 -12.28 21.67 15.11
C PHE A 263 -12.54 21.64 13.61
N LYS A 264 -12.01 22.62 12.90
CA LYS A 264 -11.98 22.62 11.44
C LYS A 264 -10.53 22.38 10.99
N PRO A 265 -10.25 21.28 10.29
CA PRO A 265 -8.94 21.11 9.69
C PRO A 265 -8.59 22.30 8.79
N PRO A 266 -7.33 22.73 8.69
CA PRO A 266 -6.93 23.71 7.70
C PRO A 266 -7.38 23.24 6.30
N LYS A 267 -7.92 24.18 5.49
CA LYS A 267 -8.50 23.84 4.18
C LYS A 267 -7.51 23.15 3.24
N ASP A 268 -6.24 23.50 3.36
CA ASP A 268 -5.16 23.01 2.50
C ASP A 268 -4.28 21.97 3.20
N PHE A 269 -4.73 21.39 4.34
CA PHE A 269 -3.96 20.36 5.00
C PHE A 269 -4.10 19.03 4.26
N ASP A 270 -3.01 18.61 3.65
CA ASP A 270 -2.83 17.30 3.04
C ASP A 270 -1.77 16.52 3.82
N LEU A 271 -2.14 15.32 4.32
CA LEU A 271 -1.27 14.49 5.14
C LEU A 271 -0.06 13.98 4.36
N GLU A 272 -0.24 13.63 3.09
CA GLU A 272 0.82 13.13 2.23
C GLU A 272 1.84 14.24 1.92
N GLN A 273 1.37 15.42 1.56
CA GLN A 273 2.22 16.59 1.34
C GLN A 273 2.95 17.02 2.62
N HIS A 274 2.27 16.95 3.77
CA HIS A 274 2.87 17.26 5.06
C HIS A 274 4.04 16.31 5.40
N LEU A 275 3.91 15.02 5.08
CA LEU A 275 4.94 14.01 5.29
C LEU A 275 6.04 14.04 4.24
N ALA A 276 5.73 14.38 2.99
CA ALA A 276 6.69 14.42 1.88
C ALA A 276 7.80 15.49 2.05
N GLN A 277 7.65 16.41 3.01
CA GLN A 277 8.62 17.49 3.26
C GLN A 277 9.82 17.06 4.13
N SER A 278 9.89 15.79 4.55
CA SER A 278 10.92 15.32 5.47
C SER A 278 11.41 13.91 5.13
N ILE A 279 12.58 13.54 5.64
CA ILE A 279 13.15 12.19 5.49
C ILE A 279 12.33 11.14 6.25
N GLY A 280 11.64 11.57 7.30
CA GLY A 280 10.96 10.66 8.22
C GLY A 280 9.65 11.18 8.74
N ILE A 281 9.51 11.15 10.07
CA ILE A 281 8.27 11.49 10.78
C ILE A 281 8.25 12.94 11.29
N PHE A 282 9.35 13.69 11.18
CA PHE A 282 9.42 15.05 11.69
C PHE A 282 9.03 16.02 10.59
N ALA A 283 7.87 16.63 10.68
CA ALA A 283 7.44 17.66 9.75
C ALA A 283 7.94 19.04 10.18
N SER A 284 8.25 19.87 9.18
CA SER A 284 8.54 21.29 9.34
C SER A 284 8.04 22.04 8.12
N GLU A 285 7.44 23.21 8.33
CA GLU A 285 7.04 24.07 7.22
C GLU A 285 8.22 24.70 6.47
N LYS A 286 9.41 24.69 7.07
CA LYS A 286 10.64 25.23 6.49
C LYS A 286 11.74 24.16 6.46
N PRO A 287 11.57 23.10 5.63
CA PRO A 287 12.61 22.09 5.50
C PRO A 287 13.88 22.73 4.95
N GLN A 288 15.03 22.25 5.46
CA GLN A 288 16.35 22.74 5.08
C GLN A 288 17.05 21.75 4.15
N ASN A 289 17.96 22.27 3.31
CA ASN A 289 18.83 21.42 2.54
C ASN A 289 20.09 21.09 3.36
N PHE A 290 20.35 19.83 3.55
CA PHE A 290 21.55 19.32 4.18
C PHE A 290 22.51 18.82 3.10
N LYS A 291 23.78 19.21 3.17
CA LYS A 291 24.83 18.68 2.32
C LYS A 291 25.78 17.84 3.17
N ILE A 292 25.92 16.60 2.80
CA ILE A 292 26.71 15.63 3.50
C ILE A 292 27.73 15.03 2.50
N ARG A 293 29.00 15.09 2.82
CA ARG A 293 30.04 14.36 2.09
C ARG A 293 30.03 12.92 2.58
N ILE A 294 29.97 11.99 1.66
CA ILE A 294 30.04 10.56 1.94
C ILE A 294 31.30 10.05 1.25
N SER A 295 32.12 9.29 1.96
CA SER A 295 33.36 8.74 1.41
C SER A 295 33.12 7.80 0.22
N SER A 296 34.14 7.54 -0.56
CA SER A 296 34.08 6.58 -1.68
C SER A 296 33.69 5.18 -1.21
N PHE A 297 34.05 4.79 0.02
CA PHE A 297 33.68 3.51 0.63
C PHE A 297 32.16 3.38 0.86
N ALA A 298 31.50 4.42 1.37
CA ALA A 298 30.07 4.40 1.70
C ALA A 298 29.19 4.97 0.59
N ALA A 299 29.75 5.48 -0.51
CA ALA A 299 28.99 6.10 -1.59
C ALA A 299 27.96 5.18 -2.25
N ALA A 300 28.24 3.87 -2.32
CA ALA A 300 27.29 2.89 -2.86
C ALA A 300 26.05 2.78 -1.97
N TRP A 301 26.19 2.76 -0.64
CA TRP A 301 25.09 2.56 0.30
C TRP A 301 24.02 3.64 0.17
N VAL A 302 24.40 4.91 0.02
CA VAL A 302 23.42 6.01 -0.11
C VAL A 302 22.78 6.08 -1.50
N ARG A 303 23.31 5.33 -2.48
CA ARG A 303 22.68 5.15 -3.80
C ARG A 303 21.69 3.98 -3.79
N GLU A 304 22.05 2.89 -3.12
CA GLU A 304 21.22 1.68 -3.00
C GLU A 304 20.06 1.88 -2.04
N ASP A 305 20.32 2.56 -0.89
CA ASP A 305 19.32 2.89 0.13
C ASP A 305 19.16 4.41 0.28
N PRO A 306 18.39 5.06 -0.57
CA PRO A 306 18.19 6.51 -0.52
C PRO A 306 17.57 6.98 0.78
N TRP A 307 18.09 8.07 1.35
CA TRP A 307 17.52 8.69 2.55
C TRP A 307 16.21 9.40 2.27
N HIS A 308 16.05 9.92 1.04
CA HIS A 308 14.85 10.62 0.57
C HIS A 308 14.67 10.39 -0.94
N PRO A 309 13.44 10.22 -1.45
CA PRO A 309 13.20 10.03 -2.88
C PRO A 309 13.75 11.15 -3.77
N GLU A 310 13.75 12.39 -3.27
CA GLU A 310 14.23 13.58 -3.99
C GLU A 310 15.69 13.92 -3.67
N GLN A 311 16.45 13.04 -3.03
CA GLN A 311 17.87 13.31 -2.77
C GLN A 311 18.67 13.50 -4.05
N LYS A 312 19.69 14.36 -3.99
CA LYS A 312 20.64 14.56 -5.09
C LYS A 312 22.02 14.07 -4.69
N ILE A 313 22.69 13.37 -5.59
CA ILE A 313 24.03 12.83 -5.37
C ILE A 313 24.94 13.37 -6.45
N GLU A 314 26.00 14.09 -6.04
CA GLU A 314 27.04 14.64 -6.92
C GLU A 314 28.35 13.89 -6.67
N SER A 315 28.84 13.16 -7.69
CA SER A 315 30.13 12.44 -7.60
C SER A 315 31.30 13.39 -7.61
N GLN A 316 32.33 13.09 -6.81
CA GLN A 316 33.60 13.84 -6.75
C GLN A 316 34.74 13.05 -7.42
N GLU A 317 35.82 13.72 -7.78
CA GLU A 317 36.98 13.09 -8.44
C GLU A 317 37.65 12.00 -7.58
N ASP A 318 37.60 12.14 -6.27
CA ASP A 318 38.16 11.16 -5.31
C ASP A 318 37.25 9.96 -5.05
N GLY A 319 36.16 9.84 -5.81
CA GLY A 319 35.16 8.79 -5.66
C GLY A 319 34.16 9.01 -4.52
N SER A 320 34.37 10.04 -3.70
CA SER A 320 33.36 10.46 -2.71
C SER A 320 32.12 11.05 -3.39
N VAL A 321 31.05 11.25 -2.63
CA VAL A 321 29.85 11.93 -3.14
C VAL A 321 29.39 13.02 -2.18
N ILE A 322 28.78 14.06 -2.75
CA ILE A 322 28.02 15.04 -1.98
C ILE A 322 26.55 14.68 -2.10
N LEU A 323 25.98 14.23 -0.98
CA LEU A 323 24.56 13.97 -0.82
C LEU A 323 23.87 15.27 -0.41
N THR A 324 22.94 15.74 -1.23
CA THR A 324 22.04 16.85 -0.87
C THR A 324 20.66 16.29 -0.61
N VAL A 325 20.16 16.51 0.60
CA VAL A 325 18.87 15.98 1.05
C VAL A 325 18.09 17.05 1.81
N LYS A 326 16.78 17.07 1.58
CA LYS A 326 15.85 17.96 2.27
C LYS A 326 15.32 17.28 3.52
N ALA A 327 15.40 17.92 4.66
CA ALA A 327 14.93 17.39 5.93
C ALA A 327 14.29 18.48 6.80
N ALA A 328 13.38 18.06 7.66
CA ALA A 328 12.68 18.96 8.58
C ALA A 328 13.63 19.58 9.62
N ASN A 329 14.55 18.78 10.14
CA ASN A 329 15.49 19.23 11.17
C ASN A 329 16.70 18.29 11.32
N ASP A 330 17.63 18.71 12.17
CA ASP A 330 18.87 17.98 12.49
C ASP A 330 18.64 16.57 13.07
N LEU A 331 17.48 16.31 13.69
CA LEU A 331 17.17 15.00 14.31
C LEU A 331 17.01 13.88 13.29
N GLU A 332 16.77 14.22 12.03
CA GLU A 332 16.68 13.24 10.95
C GLU A 332 18.05 12.92 10.34
N ILE A 333 18.95 13.89 10.34
CA ILE A 333 20.27 13.81 9.72
C ILE A 333 21.31 13.22 10.67
N ILE A 334 21.39 13.74 11.89
CA ILE A 334 22.47 13.40 12.83
C ILE A 334 22.55 11.89 13.13
N PRO A 335 21.47 11.15 13.39
CA PRO A 335 21.55 9.71 13.60
C PRO A 335 22.09 8.95 12.39
N ARG A 336 21.73 9.38 11.17
CA ARG A 336 22.19 8.76 9.92
C ARG A 336 23.67 9.01 9.69
N VAL A 337 24.13 10.23 9.91
CA VAL A 337 25.56 10.59 9.82
C VAL A 337 26.38 9.82 10.86
N LEU A 338 25.92 9.77 12.11
CA LEU A 338 26.62 9.02 13.17
C LEU A 338 26.63 7.51 12.92
N ALA A 339 25.60 6.95 12.26
CA ALA A 339 25.57 5.55 11.88
C ALA A 339 26.63 5.19 10.80
N LEU A 340 26.97 6.14 9.94
CA LEU A 340 28.06 5.99 8.96
C LEU A 340 29.45 6.28 9.57
N GLY A 341 29.49 6.82 10.78
CA GLY A 341 30.75 7.09 11.49
C GLY A 341 31.66 8.05 10.74
N ALA A 342 32.92 7.64 10.49
CA ALA A 342 33.90 8.44 9.80
C ALA A 342 33.64 8.60 8.28
N GLU A 343 32.71 7.83 7.73
CA GLU A 343 32.39 7.83 6.31
C GLU A 343 31.44 8.98 5.89
N ALA A 344 30.94 9.76 6.87
CA ALA A 344 30.02 10.85 6.57
C ALA A 344 30.39 12.14 7.30
N GLU A 345 30.42 13.25 6.56
CA GLU A 345 30.71 14.58 7.07
C GLU A 345 29.61 15.56 6.70
N VAL A 346 29.01 16.23 7.67
CA VAL A 346 28.04 17.31 7.39
C VAL A 346 28.79 18.55 6.91
N LEU A 347 28.51 18.98 5.70
CA LEU A 347 29.07 20.21 5.11
C LEU A 347 28.19 21.42 5.43
N SER A 348 26.88 21.26 5.37
CA SER A 348 25.90 22.30 5.70
C SER A 348 24.58 21.71 6.20
N PRO A 349 23.81 22.42 7.01
CA PRO A 349 24.11 23.73 7.61
C PRO A 349 25.16 23.63 8.74
N ALA A 350 25.81 24.76 9.04
CA ALA A 350 26.84 24.81 10.09
C ALA A 350 26.33 24.46 11.49
N SER A 351 25.07 24.71 11.78
CA SER A 351 24.42 24.31 13.03
C SER A 351 24.41 22.79 13.23
N CYS A 352 24.01 22.05 12.17
CA CYS A 352 24.00 20.60 12.19
C CYS A 352 25.42 20.02 12.31
N ARG A 353 26.38 20.56 11.54
CA ARG A 353 27.81 20.21 11.65
C ARG A 353 28.32 20.37 13.09
N LYS A 354 28.02 21.50 13.71
CA LYS A 354 28.39 21.75 15.12
C LYS A 354 27.75 20.73 16.06
N ALA A 355 26.47 20.45 15.88
CA ALA A 355 25.74 19.48 16.70
C ALA A 355 26.29 18.05 16.56
N VAL A 356 26.74 17.64 15.36
CA VAL A 356 27.45 16.37 15.17
C VAL A 356 28.79 16.39 15.88
N ALA A 357 29.60 17.45 15.70
CA ALA A 357 30.91 17.56 16.34
C ALA A 357 30.82 17.50 17.89
N GLU A 358 29.83 18.14 18.48
CA GLU A 358 29.59 18.07 19.94
C GLU A 358 29.24 16.63 20.39
N ARG A 359 28.46 15.90 19.62
CA ARG A 359 28.14 14.49 19.91
C ARG A 359 29.36 13.58 19.78
N VAL A 360 30.18 13.79 18.73
CA VAL A 360 31.44 13.06 18.58
C VAL A 360 32.40 13.32 19.73
N LYS A 361 32.57 14.57 20.19
CA LYS A 361 33.34 14.89 21.37
C LYS A 361 32.83 14.16 22.62
N ARG A 362 31.52 14.15 22.82
CA ARG A 362 30.93 13.42 23.93
C ARG A 362 31.14 11.92 23.83
N LEU A 363 31.10 11.35 22.63
CA LEU A 363 31.42 9.95 22.38
C LEU A 363 32.89 9.66 22.73
N ALA A 364 33.83 10.49 22.27
CA ALA A 364 35.26 10.36 22.59
C ALA A 364 35.48 10.35 24.11
N GLN A 365 34.82 11.27 24.87
CA GLN A 365 34.89 11.29 26.34
C GLN A 365 34.35 10.00 26.97
N ILE A 366 33.23 9.47 26.48
CA ILE A 366 32.66 8.21 27.01
C ILE A 366 33.59 7.03 26.77
N TYR A 367 34.24 6.98 25.62
CA TYR A 367 35.20 5.91 25.25
C TYR A 367 36.62 6.20 25.68
N GLN A 368 36.88 7.32 26.37
CA GLN A 368 38.19 7.73 26.88
C GLN A 368 39.25 7.79 25.77
N ILE A 369 38.86 8.37 24.64
CA ILE A 369 39.73 8.60 23.46
C ILE A 369 40.18 10.06 23.52
N ASP A 370 41.49 10.30 23.44
CA ASP A 370 42.13 11.64 23.42
C ASP A 370 41.90 12.38 22.07
#